data_f26a0f62652e1298be916b48f1cef143
#
_entry.id   f26a0f62652e1298be916b48f1cef143
#
_cell.length_a   1.000
_cell.length_b   1.000
_cell.length_c   1.000
_cell.angle_alpha   90.00
_cell.angle_beta   90.00
_cell.angle_gamma   90.00
#
_symmetry.space_group_name_H-M   'P 1'
#
loop_
_entity.id
_entity.type
_entity.pdbx_description
1 polymer ?
#
loop_
_entity_poly.entity_id
_entity_poly.type
_entity_poly.pdbx_seq_one_letter_code
_entity_poly.pdbx_strand_id
1 'polypeptide(L)'
;MNHVFDIVMVPLQVIILLFTLYYFFIGFCGMWRRKENKILMPKKNFAVIIAAHNESAVIGQLLQNLQSLDYPKTLYDVFVIADNCDDNTAEIARGYGSIVCERTHPTKKSKGFAMEWMFERLFKMEKKYDAVVVFDADNLVHPRFLMEMNNRLCKGDRIIQGYLDAKNPYDTWVAGTFAIAFWVIDHISHLAKTNIGLSAVLGGTGMCITTDVLERYGWRATCLTEDMEFTMKSLAEGIKTTWAHDAIVYDEKPLTFMQSWRQRKRWAQGQFDVAHRYIPKMLREGIKRRDIRILDGCLYLLQPHFLMISTFFIVISYIQSAFPPFYTNIYNIIPSQLMTAIMLGQYILPMIILLKIQVKWKAWFYMLLYPVFIYSWVPIIFLGFIHRNEHEWSHTQHTRAMSYDDIVGNVKNTTMGRDVSNQ
;
A
#
# COMPACT_ATOMS: atom_id res chain seq x y z
N MET A 1 -37.88 -25.21 -14.18
CA MET A 1 -38.14 -23.76 -14.40
C MET A 1 -36.85 -23.02 -14.19
N ASN A 2 -36.46 -22.14 -15.09
CA ASN A 2 -35.46 -21.06 -15.03
C ASN A 2 -33.98 -21.36 -15.30
N HIS A 3 -33.68 -22.21 -16.26
CA HIS A 3 -32.30 -22.38 -16.75
C HIS A 3 -31.68 -21.14 -17.45
N VAL A 4 -32.53 -20.16 -17.85
CA VAL A 4 -32.01 -18.97 -18.57
C VAL A 4 -31.14 -18.09 -17.68
N PHE A 5 -31.54 -17.84 -16.41
CA PHE A 5 -30.72 -17.08 -15.48
C PHE A 5 -29.47 -17.85 -15.05
N ASP A 6 -29.52 -19.18 -14.99
CA ASP A 6 -28.40 -20.01 -14.57
C ASP A 6 -27.21 -19.90 -15.55
N ILE A 7 -27.45 -19.64 -16.83
CA ILE A 7 -26.41 -19.46 -17.85
C ILE A 7 -25.46 -18.31 -17.46
N VAL A 8 -25.95 -17.27 -16.78
CA VAL A 8 -25.14 -16.12 -16.35
C VAL A 8 -24.77 -16.20 -14.87
N MET A 9 -25.75 -16.55 -14.03
CA MET A 9 -25.58 -16.50 -12.57
C MET A 9 -24.63 -17.57 -12.04
N VAL A 10 -24.68 -18.79 -12.55
CA VAL A 10 -23.81 -19.88 -12.10
C VAL A 10 -22.34 -19.62 -12.45
N PRO A 11 -21.95 -19.28 -13.71
CA PRO A 11 -20.56 -18.93 -14.01
C PRO A 11 -20.02 -17.77 -13.18
N LEU A 12 -20.81 -16.72 -12.93
CA LEU A 12 -20.39 -15.60 -12.11
C LEU A 12 -20.12 -16.02 -10.66
N GLN A 13 -20.98 -16.85 -10.07
CA GLN A 13 -20.76 -17.39 -8.72
C GLN A 13 -19.51 -18.26 -8.66
N VAL A 14 -19.27 -19.11 -9.68
CA VAL A 14 -18.05 -19.92 -9.77
C VAL A 14 -16.81 -19.05 -9.84
N ILE A 15 -16.83 -17.99 -10.66
CA ILE A 15 -15.72 -17.03 -10.77
C ILE A 15 -15.44 -16.36 -9.42
N ILE A 16 -16.48 -15.91 -8.70
CA ILE A 16 -16.34 -15.31 -7.37
C ILE A 16 -15.72 -16.31 -6.38
N LEU A 17 -16.19 -17.57 -6.40
CA LEU A 17 -15.66 -18.62 -5.54
C LEU A 17 -14.18 -18.87 -5.82
N LEU A 18 -13.81 -19.05 -7.09
CA LEU A 18 -12.41 -19.24 -7.49
C LEU A 18 -11.52 -18.07 -7.10
N PHE A 19 -12.02 -16.84 -7.28
CA PHE A 19 -11.33 -15.64 -6.84
C PHE A 19 -11.12 -15.60 -5.31
N THR A 20 -12.14 -15.94 -4.55
CA THR A 20 -12.08 -16.03 -3.09
C THR A 20 -11.06 -17.09 -2.63
N LEU A 21 -11.11 -18.29 -3.22
CA LEU A 21 -10.15 -19.37 -2.93
C LEU A 21 -8.73 -18.99 -3.32
N TYR A 22 -8.53 -18.28 -4.44
CA TYR A 22 -7.23 -17.76 -4.85
C TYR A 22 -6.64 -16.83 -3.79
N TYR A 23 -7.39 -15.81 -3.32
CA TYR A 23 -6.89 -14.89 -2.30
C TYR A 23 -6.73 -15.55 -0.93
N PHE A 24 -7.55 -16.53 -0.61
CA PHE A 24 -7.36 -17.33 0.59
C PHE A 24 -6.05 -18.11 0.54
N PHE A 25 -5.74 -18.75 -0.59
CA PHE A 25 -4.48 -19.45 -0.81
C PHE A 25 -3.27 -18.49 -0.74
N ILE A 26 -3.35 -17.32 -1.41
CA ILE A 26 -2.32 -16.29 -1.33
C ILE A 26 -2.10 -15.87 0.14
N GLY A 27 -3.17 -15.57 0.88
CA GLY A 27 -3.08 -15.17 2.28
C GLY A 27 -2.35 -16.19 3.15
N PHE A 28 -2.58 -17.48 2.89
CA PHE A 28 -1.85 -18.57 3.57
C PHE A 28 -0.34 -18.53 3.28
N CYS A 29 0.07 -18.20 2.06
CA CYS A 29 1.49 -18.06 1.69
C CYS A 29 2.21 -16.91 2.42
N GLY A 30 1.49 -15.99 3.07
CA GLY A 30 2.05 -14.93 3.91
C GLY A 30 2.25 -15.33 5.38
N MET A 31 1.86 -16.55 5.78
CA MET A 31 1.98 -17.01 7.16
C MET A 31 3.41 -17.27 7.57
N TRP A 32 4.34 -17.45 6.68
CA TRP A 32 5.76 -17.60 6.98
C TRP A 32 6.61 -16.62 6.20
N ARG A 33 7.69 -16.23 6.85
CA ARG A 33 8.68 -15.33 6.29
C ARG A 33 9.94 -16.13 5.95
N ARG A 34 10.43 -15.96 4.74
CA ARG A 34 11.78 -16.45 4.39
C ARG A 34 12.81 -15.52 5.04
N LYS A 35 13.75 -16.08 5.80
CA LYS A 35 14.89 -15.31 6.33
C LYS A 35 15.69 -14.77 5.14
N GLU A 36 15.92 -13.46 5.12
CA GLU A 36 16.83 -12.87 4.16
C GLU A 36 18.26 -13.01 4.62
N ASN A 37 19.12 -13.45 3.71
CA ASN A 37 20.53 -13.64 4.04
C ASN A 37 21.25 -12.29 4.01
N LYS A 38 22.04 -12.08 5.06
CA LYS A 38 23.15 -11.14 5.30
C LYS A 38 23.03 -9.71 4.73
N ILE A 39 23.29 -8.78 5.61
CA ILE A 39 23.55 -7.38 5.35
C ILE A 39 24.76 -7.28 4.42
N LEU A 40 24.55 -6.69 3.26
CA LEU A 40 25.60 -6.36 2.31
C LEU A 40 26.20 -4.99 2.67
N MET A 41 27.48 -4.76 2.32
CA MET A 41 28.09 -3.46 2.55
C MET A 41 27.29 -2.36 1.80
N PRO A 42 27.18 -1.15 2.38
CA PRO A 42 26.60 0.00 1.70
C PRO A 42 27.34 0.30 0.39
N LYS A 43 26.62 0.31 -0.73
CA LYS A 43 27.18 0.57 -2.06
C LYS A 43 26.32 1.52 -2.89
N LYS A 44 25.01 1.57 -2.60
CA LYS A 44 24.03 2.28 -3.42
C LYS A 44 23.90 3.73 -3.01
N ASN A 45 23.89 4.62 -3.98
CA ASN A 45 23.61 6.03 -3.77
C ASN A 45 22.10 6.29 -3.87
N PHE A 46 21.52 6.92 -2.84
CA PHE A 46 20.09 7.20 -2.79
C PHE A 46 19.80 8.69 -2.92
N ALA A 47 18.79 9.03 -3.74
CA ALA A 47 18.06 10.28 -3.61
C ALA A 47 16.81 10.03 -2.77
N VAL A 48 16.78 10.53 -1.54
CA VAL A 48 15.59 10.50 -0.67
C VAL A 48 14.73 11.70 -1.01
N ILE A 49 13.51 11.46 -1.51
CA ILE A 49 12.60 12.52 -1.96
C ILE A 49 11.37 12.58 -1.06
N ILE A 50 11.06 13.78 -0.58
CA ILE A 50 9.90 14.09 0.25
C ILE A 50 9.08 15.14 -0.48
N ALA A 51 7.84 14.80 -0.85
CA ALA A 51 6.88 15.77 -1.38
C ALA A 51 6.06 16.34 -0.22
N ALA A 52 6.10 17.66 -0.05
CA ALA A 52 5.45 18.36 1.05
C ALA A 52 4.57 19.52 0.53
N HIS A 53 3.34 19.62 1.06
CA HIS A 53 2.42 20.72 0.83
C HIS A 53 1.80 21.16 2.14
N ASN A 54 2.28 22.28 2.71
CA ASN A 54 1.85 22.80 4.00
C ASN A 54 1.98 21.77 5.14
N GLU A 55 3.20 21.22 5.30
CA GLU A 55 3.54 20.18 6.27
C GLU A 55 4.49 20.70 7.39
N SER A 56 4.47 22.00 7.68
CA SER A 56 5.34 22.64 8.68
C SER A 56 5.23 21.99 10.07
N ALA A 57 4.06 21.42 10.41
CA ALA A 57 3.81 20.78 11.70
C ALA A 57 4.57 19.46 11.90
N VAL A 58 4.90 18.72 10.82
CA VAL A 58 5.39 17.34 10.90
C VAL A 58 6.71 17.09 10.19
N ILE A 59 7.09 17.89 9.20
CA ILE A 59 8.28 17.63 8.36
C ILE A 59 9.58 17.62 9.16
N GLY A 60 9.69 18.45 10.21
CA GLY A 60 10.89 18.54 11.05
C GLY A 60 11.25 17.22 11.72
N GLN A 61 10.25 16.45 12.18
CA GLN A 61 10.46 15.16 12.83
C GLN A 61 11.01 14.12 11.85
N LEU A 62 10.46 14.07 10.62
CA LEU A 62 11.00 13.20 9.58
C LEU A 62 12.46 13.57 9.26
N LEU A 63 12.76 14.85 9.04
CA LEU A 63 14.10 15.28 8.66
C LEU A 63 15.13 15.01 9.77
N GLN A 64 14.77 15.21 11.04
CA GLN A 64 15.58 14.82 12.18
C GLN A 64 15.81 13.30 12.22
N ASN A 65 14.77 12.51 11.99
CA ASN A 65 14.86 11.05 11.96
C ASN A 65 15.75 10.56 10.80
N LEU A 66 15.67 11.16 9.61
CA LEU A 66 16.55 10.84 8.48
C LEU A 66 18.04 11.12 8.75
N GLN A 67 18.35 12.06 9.64
CA GLN A 67 19.74 12.28 10.07
C GLN A 67 20.29 11.14 10.92
N SER A 68 19.43 10.32 11.53
CA SER A 68 19.82 9.18 12.38
C SER A 68 19.83 7.83 11.64
N LEU A 69 19.68 7.82 10.30
CA LEU A 69 19.73 6.58 9.53
C LEU A 69 21.10 5.90 9.63
N ASP A 70 21.09 4.57 9.82
CA ASP A 70 22.25 3.70 9.82
C ASP A 70 22.70 3.40 8.37
N TYR A 71 23.15 4.46 7.70
CA TYR A 71 23.68 4.41 6.33
C TYR A 71 24.67 5.56 6.12
N PRO A 72 25.78 5.35 5.35
CA PRO A 72 26.79 6.39 5.17
C PRO A 72 26.19 7.67 4.58
N LYS A 73 26.42 8.81 5.24
CA LYS A 73 25.88 10.12 4.83
C LYS A 73 26.33 10.56 3.44
N THR A 74 27.48 10.08 2.98
CA THR A 74 27.99 10.34 1.64
C THR A 74 27.23 9.61 0.53
N LEU A 75 26.44 8.59 0.89
CA LEU A 75 25.72 7.74 -0.05
C LEU A 75 24.22 8.08 -0.18
N TYR A 76 23.76 9.15 0.45
CA TYR A 76 22.42 9.66 0.18
C TYR A 76 22.32 11.17 0.37
N ASP A 77 21.37 11.77 -0.33
CA ASP A 77 20.96 13.15 -0.16
C ASP A 77 19.45 13.20 0.05
N VAL A 78 19.00 14.17 0.84
CA VAL A 78 17.59 14.41 1.15
C VAL A 78 17.08 15.60 0.38
N PHE A 79 16.10 15.40 -0.48
CA PHE A 79 15.43 16.42 -1.28
C PHE A 79 14.01 16.63 -0.73
N VAL A 80 13.66 17.86 -0.47
CA VAL A 80 12.30 18.26 -0.09
C VAL A 80 11.70 19.09 -1.23
N ILE A 81 10.59 18.61 -1.78
CA ILE A 81 9.79 19.35 -2.75
C ILE A 81 8.75 20.13 -1.95
N ALA A 82 8.96 21.43 -1.77
CA ALA A 82 7.93 22.33 -1.23
C ALA A 82 6.97 22.70 -2.35
N ASP A 83 5.86 21.91 -2.49
CA ASP A 83 4.93 22.04 -3.61
C ASP A 83 3.74 22.93 -3.24
N ASN A 84 3.67 24.13 -3.84
CA ASN A 84 2.62 25.12 -3.59
C ASN A 84 2.44 25.42 -2.08
N CYS A 85 3.52 25.46 -1.30
CA CYS A 85 3.47 25.82 0.11
C CYS A 85 3.27 27.31 0.30
N ASP A 86 2.44 27.67 1.29
CA ASP A 86 2.24 29.03 1.81
C ASP A 86 2.57 29.16 3.30
N ASP A 87 3.13 28.09 3.90
CA ASP A 87 3.63 28.00 5.27
C ASP A 87 5.18 27.89 5.33
N ASN A 88 5.73 27.68 6.52
CA ASN A 88 7.19 27.61 6.77
C ASN A 88 7.81 26.24 6.41
N THR A 89 7.13 25.36 5.68
CA THR A 89 7.64 24.01 5.34
C THR A 89 9.02 24.08 4.68
N ALA A 90 9.23 24.96 3.70
CA ALA A 90 10.51 25.08 2.99
C ALA A 90 11.63 25.61 3.90
N GLU A 91 11.34 26.57 4.77
CA GLU A 91 12.31 27.14 5.72
C GLU A 91 12.76 26.10 6.74
N ILE A 92 11.81 25.37 7.34
CA ILE A 92 12.09 24.27 8.26
C ILE A 92 12.99 23.23 7.58
N ALA A 93 12.67 22.82 6.36
CA ALA A 93 13.46 21.82 5.65
C ALA A 93 14.90 22.27 5.38
N ARG A 94 15.13 23.54 5.03
CA ARG A 94 16.48 24.10 4.90
C ARG A 94 17.24 24.08 6.23
N GLY A 95 16.57 24.37 7.35
CA GLY A 95 17.15 24.33 8.69
C GLY A 95 17.72 22.97 9.08
N TYR A 96 17.19 21.89 8.54
CA TYR A 96 17.71 20.53 8.71
C TYR A 96 18.77 20.12 7.66
N GLY A 97 19.21 21.04 6.79
CA GLY A 97 20.25 20.77 5.78
C GLY A 97 19.76 20.00 4.57
N SER A 98 18.46 19.93 4.33
CA SER A 98 17.89 19.29 3.14
C SER A 98 18.04 20.15 1.90
N ILE A 99 18.14 19.54 0.73
CA ILE A 99 18.11 20.20 -0.57
C ILE A 99 16.64 20.53 -0.89
N VAL A 100 16.25 21.79 -0.70
CA VAL A 100 14.86 22.22 -0.89
C VAL A 100 14.64 22.71 -2.31
N CYS A 101 13.65 22.12 -2.96
CA CYS A 101 13.19 22.48 -4.32
C CYS A 101 11.77 23.02 -4.22
N GLU A 102 11.60 24.33 -4.32
CA GLU A 102 10.29 24.95 -4.33
C GLU A 102 9.64 24.85 -5.72
N ARG A 103 8.38 24.44 -5.72
CA ARG A 103 7.57 24.31 -6.92
C ARG A 103 6.22 25.00 -6.72
N THR A 104 5.86 25.87 -7.64
CA THR A 104 4.54 26.50 -7.70
C THR A 104 3.91 26.20 -9.06
N HIS A 105 2.72 25.63 -9.07
CA HIS A 105 1.99 25.36 -10.29
C HIS A 105 0.48 25.56 -10.08
N PRO A 106 -0.21 26.31 -10.96
CA PRO A 106 -1.61 26.70 -10.71
C PRO A 106 -2.59 25.53 -10.81
N THR A 107 -2.35 24.55 -11.68
CA THR A 107 -3.29 23.48 -11.99
C THR A 107 -2.77 22.07 -11.65
N LYS A 108 -1.48 21.81 -11.80
CA LYS A 108 -0.88 20.49 -11.51
C LYS A 108 -0.51 20.39 -10.04
N LYS A 109 -1.51 20.26 -9.18
CA LYS A 109 -1.38 20.18 -7.72
C LYS A 109 -1.62 18.74 -7.27
N SER A 110 -0.56 17.94 -7.16
CA SER A 110 -0.58 16.63 -6.51
C SER A 110 0.84 16.14 -6.30
N LYS A 111 1.01 15.21 -5.36
CA LYS A 111 2.27 14.51 -5.09
C LYS A 111 2.89 13.93 -6.38
N GLY A 112 2.10 13.29 -7.21
CA GLY A 112 2.56 12.69 -8.45
C GLY A 112 3.20 13.70 -9.41
N PHE A 113 2.58 14.87 -9.60
CA PHE A 113 3.17 15.93 -10.43
C PHE A 113 4.42 16.54 -9.81
N ALA A 114 4.46 16.69 -8.49
CA ALA A 114 5.63 17.19 -7.79
C ALA A 114 6.82 16.23 -7.95
N MET A 115 6.57 14.92 -7.82
CA MET A 115 7.57 13.88 -8.00
C MET A 115 8.08 13.83 -9.45
N GLU A 116 7.19 13.86 -10.46
CA GLU A 116 7.59 13.86 -11.87
C GLU A 116 8.52 15.03 -12.18
N TRP A 117 8.14 16.22 -11.74
CA TRP A 117 8.96 17.43 -11.89
C TRP A 117 10.34 17.30 -11.21
N MET A 118 10.40 16.67 -10.03
CA MET A 118 11.66 16.46 -9.33
C MET A 118 12.54 15.41 -10.03
N PHE A 119 11.97 14.33 -10.56
CA PHE A 119 12.72 13.31 -11.29
C PHE A 119 13.38 13.88 -12.53
N GLU A 120 12.68 14.75 -13.30
CA GLU A 120 13.27 15.43 -14.47
C GLU A 120 14.46 16.31 -14.09
N ARG A 121 14.48 16.90 -12.90
CA ARG A 121 15.60 17.69 -12.37
C ARG A 121 16.73 16.79 -11.90
N LEU A 122 16.37 15.73 -11.15
CA LEU A 122 17.35 14.76 -10.61
C LEU A 122 18.20 14.14 -11.71
N PHE A 123 17.60 13.77 -12.84
CA PHE A 123 18.31 13.15 -13.97
C PHE A 123 19.31 14.11 -14.65
N LYS A 124 19.13 15.41 -14.51
CA LYS A 124 20.02 16.45 -15.05
C LYS A 124 21.16 16.83 -14.11
N MET A 125 21.13 16.39 -12.83
CA MET A 125 22.17 16.68 -11.86
C MET A 125 23.50 15.97 -12.22
N GLU A 126 24.62 16.58 -11.83
CA GLU A 126 25.94 15.97 -11.99
C GLU A 126 26.07 14.70 -11.15
N LYS A 127 25.67 14.77 -9.87
CA LYS A 127 25.63 13.62 -8.95
C LYS A 127 24.57 12.62 -9.43
N LYS A 128 24.98 11.38 -9.67
CA LYS A 128 24.09 10.30 -10.08
C LYS A 128 23.71 9.44 -8.88
N TYR A 129 22.46 8.99 -8.86
CA TYR A 129 21.91 8.10 -7.83
C TYR A 129 21.54 6.76 -8.44
N ASP A 130 21.76 5.69 -7.70
CA ASP A 130 21.36 4.33 -8.12
C ASP A 130 19.84 4.15 -8.02
N ALA A 131 19.23 4.77 -7.01
CA ALA A 131 17.81 4.67 -6.77
C ALA A 131 17.25 5.92 -6.07
N VAL A 132 15.95 6.11 -6.26
CA VAL A 132 15.13 7.08 -5.55
C VAL A 132 14.37 6.38 -4.44
N VAL A 133 14.34 6.97 -3.25
CA VAL A 133 13.48 6.56 -2.13
C VAL A 133 12.47 7.67 -1.87
N VAL A 134 11.20 7.33 -1.68
CA VAL A 134 10.13 8.32 -1.48
C VAL A 134 9.47 8.14 -0.12
N PHE A 135 9.34 9.26 0.60
CA PHE A 135 8.59 9.34 1.85
C PHE A 135 7.55 10.46 1.81
N ASP A 136 6.47 10.29 2.56
CA ASP A 136 5.53 11.36 2.88
C ASP A 136 6.10 12.22 4.03
N ALA A 137 5.73 13.50 4.07
CA ALA A 137 6.31 14.45 5.02
C ALA A 137 5.97 14.14 6.49
N ASP A 138 4.93 13.38 6.75
CA ASP A 138 4.47 12.94 8.06
C ASP A 138 5.11 11.62 8.55
N ASN A 139 5.94 10.99 7.72
CA ASN A 139 6.50 9.68 8.03
C ASN A 139 7.60 9.73 9.11
N LEU A 140 7.83 8.56 9.71
CA LEU A 140 9.06 8.23 10.42
C LEU A 140 9.63 6.93 9.86
N VAL A 141 10.95 6.79 9.90
CA VAL A 141 11.66 5.75 9.16
C VAL A 141 12.55 4.96 10.13
N HIS A 142 12.51 3.63 10.04
CA HIS A 142 13.42 2.78 10.81
C HIS A 142 14.88 3.07 10.42
N PRO A 143 15.84 3.19 11.38
CA PRO A 143 17.22 3.55 11.07
C PRO A 143 17.89 2.71 9.99
N ARG A 144 17.57 1.43 9.87
CA ARG A 144 18.13 0.52 8.88
C ARG A 144 17.43 0.52 7.53
N PHE A 145 16.47 1.40 7.28
CA PHE A 145 15.67 1.40 6.06
C PHE A 145 16.52 1.43 4.77
N LEU A 146 17.47 2.36 4.67
CA LEU A 146 18.34 2.45 3.48
C LEU A 146 19.27 1.25 3.35
N MET A 147 19.71 0.65 4.45
CA MET A 147 20.50 -0.57 4.45
C MET A 147 19.70 -1.75 3.85
N GLU A 148 18.43 -1.88 4.22
CA GLU A 148 17.57 -2.94 3.66
C GLU A 148 17.27 -2.71 2.18
N MET A 149 17.07 -1.44 1.76
CA MET A 149 16.94 -1.10 0.34
C MET A 149 18.23 -1.39 -0.44
N ASN A 150 19.41 -1.06 0.13
CA ASN A 150 20.71 -1.43 -0.46
C ASN A 150 20.83 -2.95 -0.66
N ASN A 151 20.45 -3.74 0.35
CA ASN A 151 20.49 -5.20 0.27
C ASN A 151 19.64 -5.73 -0.88
N ARG A 152 18.45 -5.20 -1.06
CA ARG A 152 17.52 -5.57 -2.14
C ARG A 152 18.04 -5.17 -3.51
N LEU A 153 18.50 -3.93 -3.66
CA LEU A 153 19.07 -3.43 -4.91
C LEU A 153 20.31 -4.23 -5.33
N CYS A 154 21.18 -4.60 -4.37
CA CYS A 154 22.37 -5.43 -4.63
C CYS A 154 22.00 -6.87 -5.05
N LYS A 155 20.80 -7.36 -4.70
CA LYS A 155 20.24 -8.64 -5.17
C LYS A 155 19.56 -8.54 -6.53
N GLY A 156 19.46 -7.34 -7.11
CA GLY A 156 18.87 -7.09 -8.43
C GLY A 156 17.41 -6.67 -8.42
N ASP A 157 16.82 -6.41 -7.26
CA ASP A 157 15.49 -5.81 -7.18
C ASP A 157 15.54 -4.37 -7.73
N ARG A 158 14.49 -3.95 -8.45
CA ARG A 158 14.47 -2.65 -9.14
C ARG A 158 13.36 -1.73 -8.67
N ILE A 159 12.24 -2.29 -8.22
CA ILE A 159 11.12 -1.60 -7.60
C ILE A 159 10.83 -2.32 -6.30
N ILE A 160 10.88 -1.60 -5.19
CA ILE A 160 10.80 -2.19 -3.85
C ILE A 160 9.83 -1.38 -3.01
N GLN A 161 8.90 -2.06 -2.35
CA GLN A 161 8.03 -1.48 -1.34
C GLN A 161 8.52 -1.91 0.05
N GLY A 162 8.68 -0.96 0.96
CA GLY A 162 8.94 -1.20 2.37
C GLY A 162 7.67 -1.52 3.16
N TYR A 163 7.85 -1.95 4.40
CA TYR A 163 6.76 -2.25 5.34
C TYR A 163 6.11 -0.94 5.83
N LEU A 164 4.79 -0.85 5.69
CA LEU A 164 4.01 0.32 6.11
C LEU A 164 3.38 0.07 7.48
N ASP A 165 4.06 0.50 8.52
CA ASP A 165 3.56 0.46 9.90
C ASP A 165 2.81 1.76 10.25
N ALA A 166 2.15 1.79 11.39
CA ALA A 166 1.43 2.94 11.88
C ALA A 166 2.18 3.61 13.04
N LYS A 167 2.35 4.93 13.00
CA LYS A 167 2.95 5.66 14.13
C LYS A 167 1.96 5.90 15.28
N ASN A 168 0.65 5.88 15.00
CA ASN A 168 -0.42 6.17 15.97
C ASN A 168 -1.51 5.07 16.10
N PRO A 169 -1.17 3.77 16.13
CA PRO A 169 -2.17 2.67 16.05
C PRO A 169 -3.07 2.56 17.28
N TYR A 170 -2.76 3.29 18.35
CA TYR A 170 -3.50 3.20 19.62
C TYR A 170 -4.20 4.50 20.02
N ASP A 171 -4.25 5.51 19.14
CA ASP A 171 -4.84 6.81 19.43
C ASP A 171 -6.37 6.76 19.41
N THR A 172 -6.96 6.14 18.38
CA THR A 172 -8.39 5.95 18.22
C THR A 172 -8.69 4.55 17.69
N TRP A 173 -9.96 4.12 17.83
CA TRP A 173 -10.37 2.85 17.24
C TRP A 173 -10.26 2.86 15.70
N VAL A 174 -10.42 4.02 15.07
CA VAL A 174 -10.27 4.19 13.62
C VAL A 174 -8.82 3.98 13.22
N ALA A 175 -7.89 4.65 13.87
CA ALA A 175 -6.46 4.48 13.61
C ALA A 175 -6.02 3.03 13.88
N GLY A 176 -6.55 2.42 14.96
CA GLY A 176 -6.25 1.03 15.30
C GLY A 176 -6.77 0.01 14.29
N THR A 177 -8.03 0.12 13.86
CA THR A 177 -8.57 -0.77 12.81
C THR A 177 -7.89 -0.56 11.46
N PHE A 178 -7.49 0.67 11.15
CA PHE A 178 -6.73 0.99 9.96
C PHE A 178 -5.32 0.35 10.00
N ALA A 179 -4.64 0.44 11.15
CA ALA A 179 -3.35 -0.22 11.36
C ALA A 179 -3.45 -1.74 11.22
N ILE A 180 -4.48 -2.36 11.83
CA ILE A 180 -4.75 -3.80 11.69
C ILE A 180 -4.91 -4.18 10.21
N ALA A 181 -5.68 -3.37 9.44
CA ALA A 181 -5.87 -3.63 8.01
C ALA A 181 -4.54 -3.61 7.24
N PHE A 182 -3.65 -2.65 7.52
CA PHE A 182 -2.33 -2.57 6.90
C PHE A 182 -1.44 -3.75 7.29
N TRP A 183 -1.33 -4.07 8.58
CA TRP A 183 -0.55 -5.24 9.05
C TRP A 183 -1.03 -6.55 8.41
N VAL A 184 -2.35 -6.68 8.22
CA VAL A 184 -2.93 -7.86 7.54
C VAL A 184 -2.55 -7.84 6.05
N ILE A 185 -2.73 -6.71 5.35
CA ILE A 185 -2.40 -6.59 3.92
C ILE A 185 -0.90 -6.84 3.67
N ASP A 186 -0.03 -6.32 4.52
CA ASP A 186 1.41 -6.51 4.43
C ASP A 186 1.79 -8.00 4.46
N HIS A 187 1.10 -8.80 5.27
CA HIS A 187 1.34 -10.23 5.36
C HIS A 187 0.64 -11.03 4.27
N ILE A 188 -0.70 -10.87 4.14
CA ILE A 188 -1.50 -11.72 3.24
C ILE A 188 -1.42 -11.32 1.77
N SER A 189 -0.86 -10.14 1.45
CA SER A 189 -0.69 -9.66 0.09
C SER A 189 0.79 -9.45 -0.23
N HIS A 190 1.46 -8.48 0.37
CA HIS A 190 2.82 -8.10 -0.03
C HIS A 190 3.85 -9.20 0.25
N LEU A 191 3.93 -9.69 1.49
CA LEU A 191 4.81 -10.78 1.87
C LEU A 191 4.43 -12.08 1.15
N ALA A 192 3.13 -12.41 1.13
CA ALA A 192 2.61 -13.59 0.47
C ALA A 192 3.00 -13.67 -1.01
N LYS A 193 2.72 -12.61 -1.76
CA LYS A 193 3.04 -12.51 -3.19
C LYS A 193 4.55 -12.58 -3.42
N THR A 194 5.34 -11.91 -2.59
CA THR A 194 6.81 -11.97 -2.68
C THR A 194 7.33 -13.39 -2.44
N ASN A 195 6.77 -14.12 -1.45
CA ASN A 195 7.15 -15.49 -1.15
C ASN A 195 6.97 -16.47 -2.32
N ILE A 196 5.96 -16.25 -3.15
CA ILE A 196 5.63 -17.11 -4.31
C ILE A 196 6.08 -16.50 -5.64
N GLY A 197 6.84 -15.39 -5.61
CA GLY A 197 7.44 -14.78 -6.79
C GLY A 197 6.52 -13.86 -7.59
N LEU A 198 5.31 -13.56 -7.12
CA LEU A 198 4.40 -12.56 -7.67
C LEU A 198 4.86 -11.13 -7.36
N SER A 199 4.11 -10.14 -7.84
CA SER A 199 4.40 -8.73 -7.63
C SER A 199 3.66 -8.18 -6.41
N ALA A 200 4.38 -7.50 -5.51
CA ALA A 200 3.77 -6.56 -4.57
C ALA A 200 3.26 -5.31 -5.31
N VAL A 201 2.64 -4.39 -4.57
CA VAL A 201 2.14 -3.11 -5.08
C VAL A 201 2.78 -1.99 -4.27
N LEU A 202 3.10 -0.86 -4.91
CA LEU A 202 3.56 0.35 -4.22
C LEU A 202 2.41 0.97 -3.43
N GLY A 203 2.73 1.53 -2.27
CA GLY A 203 1.77 2.12 -1.33
C GLY A 203 1.98 3.62 -1.11
N GLY A 204 2.57 4.31 -2.09
CA GLY A 204 2.76 5.77 -2.08
C GLY A 204 3.97 6.25 -1.29
N THR A 205 4.33 5.60 -0.20
CA THR A 205 5.47 5.95 0.64
C THR A 205 6.32 4.73 0.97
N GLY A 206 7.54 4.93 1.48
CA GLY A 206 8.46 3.83 1.78
C GLY A 206 8.83 3.01 0.55
N MET A 207 8.80 3.59 -0.62
CA MET A 207 9.12 2.93 -1.88
C MET A 207 10.52 3.31 -2.37
N CYS A 208 11.20 2.34 -2.98
CA CYS A 208 12.50 2.51 -3.59
C CYS A 208 12.44 2.04 -5.05
N ILE A 209 12.89 2.90 -5.97
CA ILE A 209 12.83 2.65 -7.41
C ILE A 209 14.20 2.99 -8.00
N THR A 210 14.78 2.07 -8.77
CA THR A 210 16.06 2.34 -9.44
C THR A 210 15.91 3.45 -10.49
N THR A 211 16.91 4.29 -10.58
CA THR A 211 16.92 5.46 -11.48
C THR A 211 16.71 5.07 -12.93
N ASP A 212 17.32 3.96 -13.38
CA ASP A 212 17.17 3.44 -14.74
C ASP A 212 15.73 3.04 -15.10
N VAL A 213 14.94 2.59 -14.12
CA VAL A 213 13.50 2.31 -14.31
C VAL A 213 12.73 3.61 -14.49
N LEU A 214 13.01 4.61 -13.65
CA LEU A 214 12.36 5.92 -13.74
C LEU A 214 12.72 6.67 -15.02
N GLU A 215 13.99 6.64 -15.45
CA GLU A 215 14.45 7.23 -16.71
C GLU A 215 13.79 6.57 -17.93
N ARG A 216 13.73 5.24 -17.93
CA ARG A 216 13.22 4.47 -19.08
C ARG A 216 11.72 4.58 -19.25
N TYR A 217 10.96 4.50 -18.14
CA TYR A 217 9.51 4.39 -18.21
C TYR A 217 8.80 5.68 -17.80
N GLY A 218 9.48 6.63 -17.17
CA GLY A 218 8.94 7.86 -16.61
C GLY A 218 7.95 7.59 -15.47
N TRP A 219 7.77 8.52 -14.56
CA TRP A 219 6.74 8.40 -13.53
C TRP A 219 5.35 8.52 -14.13
N ARG A 220 5.08 9.66 -14.82
CA ARG A 220 3.83 9.95 -15.55
C ARG A 220 2.58 9.71 -14.69
N ALA A 221 2.57 10.37 -13.55
CA ALA A 221 1.44 10.33 -12.62
C ALA A 221 0.23 11.04 -13.23
N THR A 222 -0.82 10.32 -13.53
CA THR A 222 -2.03 10.84 -14.18
C THR A 222 -3.31 10.55 -13.40
N CYS A 223 -3.26 9.68 -12.37
CA CYS A 223 -4.41 9.32 -11.54
C CYS A 223 -4.23 9.67 -10.06
N LEU A 224 -5.29 9.48 -9.27
CA LEU A 224 -5.30 9.72 -7.83
C LEU A 224 -4.49 8.72 -7.00
N THR A 225 -4.06 7.61 -7.63
CA THR A 225 -3.22 6.55 -7.05
C THR A 225 -2.05 6.28 -7.99
N GLU A 226 -1.15 7.27 -8.07
CA GLU A 226 -0.01 7.29 -8.97
C GLU A 226 0.97 6.14 -8.73
N ASP A 227 1.08 5.69 -7.50
CA ASP A 227 1.87 4.56 -7.03
C ASP A 227 1.36 3.22 -7.60
N MET A 228 0.06 3.00 -7.52
CA MET A 228 -0.61 1.85 -8.11
C MET A 228 -0.50 1.90 -9.65
N GLU A 229 -0.71 3.07 -10.26
CA GLU A 229 -0.56 3.25 -11.70
C GLU A 229 0.85 2.88 -12.15
N PHE A 230 1.88 3.41 -11.47
CA PHE A 230 3.27 3.10 -11.77
C PHE A 230 3.59 1.62 -11.59
N THR A 231 3.05 0.98 -10.52
CA THR A 231 3.18 -0.46 -10.31
C THR A 231 2.65 -1.25 -11.50
N MET A 232 1.41 -0.98 -11.92
CA MET A 232 0.77 -1.75 -13.00
C MET A 232 1.42 -1.50 -14.36
N LYS A 233 1.83 -0.27 -14.61
CA LYS A 233 2.61 0.11 -15.79
C LYS A 233 3.92 -0.64 -15.88
N SER A 234 4.70 -0.67 -14.79
CA SER A 234 5.98 -1.37 -14.73
C SER A 234 5.81 -2.89 -14.84
N LEU A 235 4.78 -3.42 -14.20
CA LEU A 235 4.47 -4.85 -14.26
C LEU A 235 4.06 -5.29 -15.67
N ALA A 236 3.31 -4.47 -16.41
CA ALA A 236 2.99 -4.72 -17.82
C ALA A 236 4.25 -4.79 -18.71
N GLU A 237 5.33 -4.13 -18.30
CA GLU A 237 6.65 -4.22 -18.97
C GLU A 237 7.51 -5.38 -18.43
N GLY A 238 6.98 -6.19 -17.49
CA GLY A 238 7.64 -7.36 -16.90
C GLY A 238 8.51 -7.05 -15.68
N ILE A 239 8.46 -5.82 -15.16
CA ILE A 239 9.20 -5.42 -13.96
C ILE A 239 8.27 -5.53 -12.75
N LYS A 240 8.55 -6.49 -11.88
CA LYS A 240 7.77 -6.68 -10.65
C LYS A 240 8.23 -5.74 -9.54
N THR A 241 7.31 -5.38 -8.66
CA THR A 241 7.58 -4.78 -7.36
C THR A 241 7.88 -5.89 -6.34
N THR A 242 8.95 -5.75 -5.57
CA THR A 242 9.30 -6.66 -4.49
C THR A 242 8.98 -6.01 -3.14
N TRP A 243 8.96 -6.82 -2.07
CA TRP A 243 8.62 -6.38 -0.72
C TRP A 243 9.83 -6.50 0.22
N ALA A 244 10.19 -5.42 0.90
CA ALA A 244 11.24 -5.38 1.90
C ALA A 244 10.64 -5.31 3.30
N HIS A 245 10.46 -6.46 3.94
CA HIS A 245 9.76 -6.58 5.23
C HIS A 245 10.45 -5.82 6.38
N ASP A 246 11.78 -5.67 6.35
CA ASP A 246 12.56 -5.01 7.40
C ASP A 246 12.82 -3.52 7.12
N ALA A 247 12.48 -3.04 5.94
CA ALA A 247 12.51 -1.63 5.61
C ALA A 247 11.20 -0.97 6.07
N ILE A 248 11.15 -0.56 7.34
CA ILE A 248 9.91 -0.11 8.00
C ILE A 248 9.77 1.40 7.90
N VAL A 249 8.57 1.85 7.51
CA VAL A 249 8.10 3.24 7.55
C VAL A 249 6.86 3.29 8.43
N TYR A 250 6.79 4.29 9.28
CA TYR A 250 5.66 4.56 10.16
C TYR A 250 4.91 5.77 9.64
N ASP A 251 3.70 5.58 9.17
CA ASP A 251 2.83 6.65 8.67
C ASP A 251 1.71 7.00 9.65
N GLU A 252 1.11 8.18 9.49
CA GLU A 252 0.00 8.63 10.32
C GLU A 252 -1.32 8.04 9.82
N LYS A 253 -2.00 7.26 10.66
CA LYS A 253 -3.32 6.73 10.32
C LYS A 253 -4.42 7.75 10.70
N PRO A 254 -5.50 7.84 9.90
CA PRO A 254 -6.62 8.74 10.15
C PRO A 254 -7.20 8.57 11.56
N LEU A 255 -7.45 9.68 12.25
CA LEU A 255 -8.01 9.66 13.60
C LEU A 255 -9.52 9.53 13.62
N THR A 256 -10.20 9.99 12.56
CA THR A 256 -11.66 9.96 12.46
C THR A 256 -12.16 9.07 11.33
N PHE A 257 -13.34 8.51 11.50
CA PHE A 257 -13.96 7.66 10.48
C PHE A 257 -14.17 8.39 9.15
N MET A 258 -14.50 9.68 9.19
CA MET A 258 -14.72 10.47 7.99
C MET A 258 -13.41 10.76 7.21
N GLN A 259 -12.30 11.00 7.92
CA GLN A 259 -10.97 11.10 7.28
C GLN A 259 -10.62 9.78 6.59
N SER A 260 -10.77 8.67 7.31
CA SER A 260 -10.56 7.32 6.76
C SER A 260 -11.47 7.05 5.55
N TRP A 261 -12.75 7.46 5.62
CA TRP A 261 -13.72 7.31 4.53
C TRP A 261 -13.28 8.05 3.26
N ARG A 262 -12.92 9.33 3.39
CA ARG A 262 -12.47 10.17 2.25
C ARG A 262 -11.21 9.61 1.60
N GLN A 263 -10.23 9.19 2.39
CA GLN A 263 -8.99 8.60 1.90
C GLN A 263 -9.25 7.29 1.14
N ARG A 264 -10.07 6.38 1.69
CA ARG A 264 -10.40 5.11 1.05
C ARG A 264 -11.29 5.29 -0.19
N LYS A 265 -12.20 6.28 -0.21
CA LYS A 265 -12.97 6.65 -1.41
C LYS A 265 -12.00 7.04 -2.54
N ARG A 266 -11.03 7.90 -2.25
CA ARG A 266 -10.00 8.32 -3.22
C ARG A 266 -9.21 7.13 -3.77
N TRP A 267 -8.82 6.18 -2.92
CA TRP A 267 -8.14 4.96 -3.35
C TRP A 267 -9.01 4.09 -4.27
N ALA A 268 -10.28 3.92 -3.92
CA ALA A 268 -11.21 3.19 -4.77
C ALA A 268 -11.39 3.85 -6.14
N GLN A 269 -11.54 5.20 -6.19
CA GLN A 269 -11.61 5.96 -7.44
C GLN A 269 -10.38 5.72 -8.33
N GLY A 270 -9.18 5.85 -7.74
CA GLY A 270 -7.92 5.61 -8.46
C GLY A 270 -7.79 4.16 -8.94
N GLN A 271 -8.18 3.17 -8.12
CA GLN A 271 -8.11 1.77 -8.52
C GLN A 271 -9.04 1.44 -9.70
N PHE A 272 -10.24 2.02 -9.75
CA PHE A 272 -11.15 1.85 -10.91
C PHE A 272 -10.57 2.50 -12.17
N ASP A 273 -9.97 3.68 -12.06
CA ASP A 273 -9.34 4.36 -13.19
C ASP A 273 -8.15 3.54 -13.73
N VAL A 274 -7.24 3.09 -12.85
CA VAL A 274 -6.11 2.23 -13.23
C VAL A 274 -6.60 0.91 -13.84
N ALA A 275 -7.65 0.29 -13.26
CA ALA A 275 -8.22 -0.94 -13.80
C ALA A 275 -8.71 -0.76 -15.23
N HIS A 276 -9.47 0.30 -15.48
CA HIS A 276 -10.00 0.60 -16.81
C HIS A 276 -8.89 0.79 -17.85
N ARG A 277 -7.82 1.51 -17.49
CA ARG A 277 -6.72 1.84 -18.41
C ARG A 277 -5.74 0.70 -18.65
N TYR A 278 -5.45 -0.10 -17.62
CA TYR A 278 -4.33 -1.05 -17.68
C TYR A 278 -4.74 -2.51 -17.85
N ILE A 279 -5.93 -2.96 -17.41
CA ILE A 279 -6.34 -4.37 -17.53
C ILE A 279 -6.27 -4.89 -18.98
N PRO A 280 -6.78 -4.18 -20.02
CA PRO A 280 -6.72 -4.71 -21.39
C PRO A 280 -5.29 -4.92 -21.88
N LYS A 281 -4.37 -3.97 -21.59
CA LYS A 281 -2.95 -4.09 -21.93
C LYS A 281 -2.30 -5.25 -21.16
N MET A 282 -2.53 -5.32 -19.85
CA MET A 282 -1.93 -6.33 -18.98
C MET A 282 -2.39 -7.74 -19.33
N LEU A 283 -3.67 -7.95 -19.62
CA LEU A 283 -4.17 -9.25 -20.09
C LEU A 283 -3.48 -9.68 -21.37
N ARG A 284 -3.38 -8.77 -22.36
CA ARG A 284 -2.71 -9.06 -23.62
C ARG A 284 -1.23 -9.41 -23.41
N GLU A 285 -0.50 -8.61 -22.64
CA GLU A 285 0.92 -8.84 -22.38
C GLU A 285 1.16 -10.06 -21.49
N GLY A 286 0.32 -10.30 -20.48
CA GLY A 286 0.40 -11.46 -19.60
C GLY A 286 0.21 -12.79 -20.35
N ILE A 287 -0.77 -12.87 -21.24
CA ILE A 287 -1.00 -14.03 -22.09
C ILE A 287 0.15 -14.20 -23.09
N LYS A 288 0.52 -13.13 -23.80
CA LYS A 288 1.60 -13.14 -24.80
C LYS A 288 2.94 -13.60 -24.21
N ARG A 289 3.31 -13.08 -23.06
CA ARG A 289 4.58 -13.39 -22.36
C ARG A 289 4.49 -14.64 -21.50
N ARG A 290 3.29 -15.23 -21.31
CA ARG A 290 3.02 -16.31 -20.36
C ARG A 290 3.49 -15.95 -18.95
N ASP A 291 3.28 -14.70 -18.54
CA ASP A 291 3.73 -14.19 -17.24
C ASP A 291 2.56 -14.09 -16.27
N ILE A 292 2.50 -15.04 -15.35
CA ILE A 292 1.47 -15.12 -14.32
C ILE A 292 1.47 -13.90 -13.39
N ARG A 293 2.61 -13.20 -13.22
CA ARG A 293 2.71 -12.00 -12.38
C ARG A 293 1.85 -10.87 -12.95
N ILE A 294 1.85 -10.72 -14.28
CA ILE A 294 1.02 -9.71 -14.97
C ILE A 294 -0.45 -10.05 -14.84
N LEU A 295 -0.80 -11.34 -14.97
CA LEU A 295 -2.19 -11.79 -14.81
C LEU A 295 -2.69 -11.63 -13.37
N ASP A 296 -1.84 -11.91 -12.36
CA ASP A 296 -2.13 -11.62 -10.95
C ASP A 296 -2.37 -10.12 -10.70
N GLY A 297 -1.60 -9.24 -11.37
CA GLY A 297 -1.85 -7.79 -11.35
C GLY A 297 -3.24 -7.42 -11.85
N CYS A 298 -3.75 -8.09 -12.88
CA CYS A 298 -5.14 -7.90 -13.33
C CYS A 298 -6.14 -8.32 -12.24
N LEU A 299 -5.92 -9.46 -11.57
CA LEU A 299 -6.78 -9.91 -10.47
C LEU A 299 -6.77 -8.91 -9.31
N TYR A 300 -5.61 -8.31 -9.00
CA TYR A 300 -5.52 -7.25 -8.00
C TYR A 300 -6.38 -6.02 -8.37
N LEU A 301 -6.31 -5.56 -9.60
CA LEU A 301 -7.12 -4.44 -10.08
C LEU A 301 -8.62 -4.75 -10.11
N LEU A 302 -9.00 -6.01 -10.25
CA LEU A 302 -10.40 -6.46 -10.27
C LEU A 302 -11.02 -6.62 -8.87
N GLN A 303 -10.23 -6.54 -7.77
CA GLN A 303 -10.77 -6.72 -6.41
C GLN A 303 -12.01 -5.88 -6.09
N PRO A 304 -12.06 -4.55 -6.37
CA PRO A 304 -13.26 -3.77 -6.08
C PRO A 304 -14.47 -4.22 -6.92
N HIS A 305 -14.27 -4.63 -8.16
CA HIS A 305 -15.34 -5.15 -9.02
C HIS A 305 -15.92 -6.45 -8.44
N PHE A 306 -15.06 -7.36 -7.96
CA PHE A 306 -15.51 -8.60 -7.30
C PHE A 306 -16.27 -8.33 -6.01
N LEU A 307 -15.86 -7.31 -5.23
CA LEU A 307 -16.61 -6.94 -4.03
C LEU A 307 -18.01 -6.41 -4.39
N MET A 308 -18.13 -5.58 -5.43
CA MET A 308 -19.43 -5.10 -5.92
C MET A 308 -20.33 -6.25 -6.38
N ILE A 309 -19.81 -7.16 -7.21
CA ILE A 309 -20.55 -8.30 -7.73
C ILE A 309 -20.93 -9.25 -6.58
N SER A 310 -20.02 -9.52 -5.64
CA SER A 310 -20.31 -10.35 -4.47
C SER A 310 -21.42 -9.76 -3.60
N THR A 311 -21.39 -8.44 -3.38
CA THR A 311 -22.45 -7.72 -2.64
C THR A 311 -23.80 -7.85 -3.34
N PHE A 312 -23.82 -7.71 -4.67
CA PHE A 312 -25.03 -7.93 -5.47
C PHE A 312 -25.58 -9.34 -5.29
N PHE A 313 -24.74 -10.39 -5.32
CA PHE A 313 -25.16 -11.76 -5.08
C PHE A 313 -25.68 -11.99 -3.67
N ILE A 314 -25.09 -11.38 -2.65
CA ILE A 314 -25.58 -11.45 -1.26
C ILE A 314 -27.00 -10.87 -1.20
N VAL A 315 -27.22 -9.68 -1.76
CA VAL A 315 -28.54 -9.03 -1.78
C VAL A 315 -29.57 -9.87 -2.53
N ILE A 316 -29.23 -10.36 -3.71
CA ILE A 316 -30.16 -11.21 -4.50
C ILE A 316 -30.46 -12.54 -3.79
N SER A 317 -29.46 -13.17 -3.17
CA SER A 317 -29.69 -14.40 -2.39
C SER A 317 -30.61 -14.15 -1.21
N TYR A 318 -30.49 -13.00 -0.55
CA TYR A 318 -31.41 -12.62 0.52
C TYR A 318 -32.83 -12.40 0.00
N ILE A 319 -32.99 -11.70 -1.13
CA ILE A 319 -34.31 -11.51 -1.77
C ILE A 319 -34.90 -12.86 -2.17
N GLN A 320 -34.11 -13.74 -2.78
CA GLN A 320 -34.54 -15.08 -3.21
C GLN A 320 -34.99 -15.95 -2.02
N SER A 321 -34.50 -15.72 -0.81
CA SER A 321 -34.94 -16.47 0.37
C SER A 321 -36.42 -16.24 0.72
N ALA A 322 -36.98 -15.10 0.29
CA ALA A 322 -38.39 -14.72 0.50
C ALA A 322 -39.31 -15.04 -0.68
N PHE A 323 -38.79 -15.53 -1.81
CA PHE A 323 -39.53 -15.80 -3.03
C PHE A 323 -39.14 -17.17 -3.62
N PRO A 324 -39.95 -17.75 -4.53
CA PRO A 324 -39.56 -18.97 -5.22
C PRO A 324 -38.20 -18.78 -5.94
N PRO A 325 -37.31 -19.78 -5.88
CA PRO A 325 -35.99 -19.69 -6.50
C PRO A 325 -36.08 -19.41 -8.00
N PHE A 326 -35.39 -18.37 -8.47
CA PHE A 326 -35.36 -17.99 -9.89
C PHE A 326 -33.97 -18.21 -10.53
N TYR A 327 -32.94 -18.56 -9.75
CA TYR A 327 -31.64 -19.05 -10.21
C TYR A 327 -31.06 -20.07 -9.22
N THR A 328 -30.10 -20.87 -9.68
CA THR A 328 -29.38 -21.84 -8.87
C THR A 328 -28.32 -21.14 -8.03
N ASN A 329 -28.43 -21.20 -6.71
CA ASN A 329 -27.39 -20.73 -5.81
C ASN A 329 -26.39 -21.86 -5.54
N ILE A 330 -25.18 -21.78 -6.15
CA ILE A 330 -24.14 -22.81 -6.01
C ILE A 330 -23.62 -22.92 -4.57
N TYR A 331 -23.73 -21.87 -3.77
CA TYR A 331 -23.30 -21.91 -2.37
C TYR A 331 -24.14 -22.87 -1.52
N ASN A 332 -25.35 -23.23 -1.96
CA ASN A 332 -26.18 -24.26 -1.34
C ASN A 332 -25.68 -25.69 -1.66
N ILE A 333 -24.86 -25.85 -2.70
CA ILE A 333 -24.29 -27.14 -3.15
C ILE A 333 -22.92 -27.36 -2.47
N ILE A 334 -22.23 -26.29 -2.12
CA ILE A 334 -20.91 -26.35 -1.47
C ILE A 334 -21.08 -26.85 -0.03
N PRO A 335 -20.25 -27.79 0.44
CA PRO A 335 -20.30 -28.23 1.83
C PRO A 335 -20.22 -27.04 2.79
N SER A 336 -21.17 -26.98 3.71
CA SER A 336 -21.26 -25.87 4.70
C SER A 336 -19.99 -25.71 5.52
N GLN A 337 -19.26 -26.82 5.77
CA GLN A 337 -17.98 -26.82 6.47
C GLN A 337 -16.91 -26.01 5.71
N LEU A 338 -16.87 -26.13 4.39
CA LEU A 338 -15.92 -25.35 3.57
C LEU A 338 -16.26 -23.86 3.59
N MET A 339 -17.55 -23.50 3.46
CA MET A 339 -18.00 -22.12 3.56
C MET A 339 -17.71 -21.53 4.93
N THR A 340 -17.97 -22.28 5.99
CA THR A 340 -17.63 -21.88 7.36
C THR A 340 -16.13 -21.68 7.54
N ALA A 341 -15.29 -22.57 7.00
CA ALA A 341 -13.83 -22.45 7.05
C ALA A 341 -13.34 -21.17 6.34
N ILE A 342 -13.89 -20.84 5.16
CA ILE A 342 -13.57 -19.60 4.43
C ILE A 342 -13.98 -18.38 5.24
N MET A 343 -15.20 -18.36 5.80
CA MET A 343 -15.70 -17.26 6.61
C MET A 343 -14.89 -17.06 7.88
N LEU A 344 -14.60 -18.13 8.61
CA LEU A 344 -13.75 -18.08 9.81
C LEU A 344 -12.32 -17.67 9.48
N GLY A 345 -11.78 -18.09 8.34
CA GLY A 345 -10.45 -17.72 7.88
C GLY A 345 -10.25 -16.22 7.76
N GLN A 346 -11.27 -15.47 7.35
CA GLN A 346 -11.22 -14.01 7.26
C GLN A 346 -10.99 -13.32 8.62
N TYR A 347 -11.34 -13.96 9.72
CA TYR A 347 -11.11 -13.46 11.08
C TYR A 347 -9.91 -14.10 11.73
N ILE A 348 -9.67 -15.38 11.50
CA ILE A 348 -8.56 -16.14 12.10
C ILE A 348 -7.21 -15.65 11.55
N LEU A 349 -7.10 -15.40 10.23
CA LEU A 349 -5.86 -14.92 9.64
C LEU A 349 -5.38 -13.58 10.24
N PRO A 350 -6.21 -12.54 10.35
CA PRO A 350 -5.83 -11.32 11.07
C PRO A 350 -5.39 -11.58 12.52
N MET A 351 -6.10 -12.43 13.26
CA MET A 351 -5.73 -12.77 14.64
C MET A 351 -4.35 -13.41 14.73
N ILE A 352 -4.04 -14.38 13.85
CA ILE A 352 -2.72 -15.02 13.78
C ILE A 352 -1.63 -13.99 13.50
N ILE A 353 -1.90 -13.03 12.59
CA ILE A 353 -0.95 -11.97 12.27
C ILE A 353 -0.71 -11.08 13.48
N LEU A 354 -1.76 -10.64 14.18
CA LEU A 354 -1.64 -9.83 15.40
C LEU A 354 -0.83 -10.55 16.49
N LEU A 355 -1.00 -11.88 16.65
CA LEU A 355 -0.19 -12.69 17.55
C LEU A 355 1.29 -12.69 17.14
N LYS A 356 1.59 -12.79 15.83
CA LYS A 356 2.97 -12.80 15.33
C LYS A 356 3.69 -11.48 15.51
N ILE A 357 3.01 -10.36 15.27
CA ILE A 357 3.60 -9.02 15.42
C ILE A 357 3.54 -8.51 16.87
N GLN A 358 2.97 -9.31 17.80
CA GLN A 358 2.94 -9.03 19.23
C GLN A 358 2.38 -7.64 19.57
N VAL A 359 1.19 -7.32 19.05
CA VAL A 359 0.53 -6.04 19.29
C VAL A 359 0.11 -5.82 20.75
N LYS A 360 -0.08 -4.56 21.15
CA LYS A 360 -0.65 -4.23 22.46
C LYS A 360 -2.07 -4.77 22.60
N TRP A 361 -2.49 -5.02 23.85
CA TRP A 361 -3.83 -5.51 24.17
C TRP A 361 -4.94 -4.62 23.59
N LYS A 362 -4.71 -3.31 23.43
CA LYS A 362 -5.66 -2.38 22.79
C LYS A 362 -6.01 -2.78 21.35
N ALA A 363 -5.07 -3.35 20.58
CA ALA A 363 -5.35 -3.80 19.23
C ALA A 363 -6.38 -4.95 19.21
N TRP A 364 -6.37 -5.83 20.23
CA TRP A 364 -7.35 -6.90 20.38
C TRP A 364 -8.75 -6.34 20.64
N PHE A 365 -8.86 -5.25 21.38
CA PHE A 365 -10.12 -4.55 21.55
C PHE A 365 -10.60 -3.93 20.23
N TYR A 366 -9.70 -3.30 19.45
CA TYR A 366 -10.04 -2.77 18.12
C TYR A 366 -10.39 -3.86 17.12
N MET A 367 -9.91 -5.08 17.29
CA MET A 367 -10.32 -6.23 16.47
C MET A 367 -11.83 -6.53 16.57
N LEU A 368 -12.51 -6.18 17.67
CA LEU A 368 -13.97 -6.28 17.78
C LEU A 368 -14.68 -5.29 16.85
N LEU A 369 -14.07 -4.14 16.58
CA LEU A 369 -14.59 -3.10 15.67
C LEU A 369 -14.12 -3.27 14.25
N TYR A 370 -13.15 -4.17 14.00
CA TYR A 370 -12.58 -4.42 12.70
C TYR A 370 -13.61 -4.81 11.61
N PRO A 371 -14.67 -5.60 11.91
CA PRO A 371 -15.74 -5.86 10.95
C PRO A 371 -16.44 -4.58 10.45
N VAL A 372 -16.70 -3.62 11.34
CA VAL A 372 -17.30 -2.32 10.97
C VAL A 372 -16.42 -1.60 9.95
N PHE A 373 -15.11 -1.59 10.18
CA PHE A 373 -14.15 -1.00 9.26
C PHE A 373 -14.14 -1.74 7.91
N ILE A 374 -14.10 -3.06 7.90
CA ILE A 374 -14.07 -3.86 6.66
C ILE A 374 -15.37 -3.73 5.87
N TYR A 375 -16.53 -3.87 6.51
CA TYR A 375 -17.80 -3.73 5.81
C TYR A 375 -18.07 -2.32 5.31
N SER A 376 -17.46 -1.28 5.92
CA SER A 376 -17.53 0.08 5.38
C SER A 376 -16.86 0.25 4.00
N TRP A 377 -16.00 -0.68 3.57
CA TRP A 377 -15.49 -0.69 2.20
C TRP A 377 -16.57 -0.90 1.14
N VAL A 378 -17.67 -1.61 1.47
CA VAL A 378 -18.75 -1.85 0.51
C VAL A 378 -19.32 -0.54 -0.03
N PRO A 379 -19.94 0.34 0.78
CA PRO A 379 -20.45 1.61 0.26
C PRO A 379 -19.34 2.52 -0.30
N ILE A 380 -18.13 2.49 0.25
CA ILE A 380 -16.99 3.28 -0.25
C ILE A 380 -16.65 2.88 -1.69
N ILE A 381 -16.62 1.60 -2.01
CA ILE A 381 -16.30 1.10 -3.36
C ILE A 381 -17.40 1.48 -4.35
N PHE A 382 -18.69 1.38 -3.98
CA PHE A 382 -19.78 1.86 -4.84
C PHE A 382 -19.67 3.36 -5.12
N LEU A 383 -19.39 4.17 -4.09
CA LEU A 383 -19.16 5.61 -4.26
C LEU A 383 -17.91 5.90 -5.10
N GLY A 384 -16.82 5.14 -4.89
CA GLY A 384 -15.61 5.25 -5.69
C GLY A 384 -15.86 4.94 -7.18
N PHE A 385 -16.70 3.94 -7.48
CA PHE A 385 -17.10 3.62 -8.85
C PHE A 385 -17.93 4.73 -9.49
N ILE A 386 -18.91 5.28 -8.77
CA ILE A 386 -19.77 6.36 -9.26
C ILE A 386 -18.94 7.60 -9.58
N HIS A 387 -18.00 7.96 -8.69
CA HIS A 387 -17.17 9.16 -8.79
C HIS A 387 -15.79 8.93 -9.44
N ARG A 388 -15.59 7.81 -10.14
CA ARG A 388 -14.28 7.43 -10.70
C ARG A 388 -13.66 8.42 -11.68
N ASN A 389 -14.48 9.29 -12.27
CA ASN A 389 -14.04 10.33 -13.21
C ASN A 389 -13.70 11.66 -12.52
N GLU A 390 -13.88 11.77 -11.21
CA GLU A 390 -13.51 12.95 -10.44
C GLU A 390 -12.03 12.83 -10.04
N HIS A 391 -11.24 13.84 -10.37
CA HIS A 391 -9.79 13.86 -10.13
C HIS A 391 -9.37 14.93 -9.11
N GLU A 392 -10.32 15.45 -8.31
CA GLU A 392 -9.99 16.44 -7.30
C GLU A 392 -9.12 15.81 -6.18
N TRP A 393 -7.94 16.37 -6.03
CA TRP A 393 -7.04 16.02 -4.93
C TRP A 393 -7.41 16.86 -3.71
N SER A 394 -7.65 16.20 -2.57
CA SER A 394 -7.85 16.85 -1.28
C SER A 394 -6.66 16.58 -0.36
N HIS A 395 -6.07 17.64 0.17
CA HIS A 395 -5.00 17.54 1.17
C HIS A 395 -5.52 16.90 2.46
N THR A 396 -4.78 15.95 2.99
CA THR A 396 -5.01 15.39 4.35
C THR A 396 -4.10 16.17 5.31
N GLN A 397 -4.67 16.89 6.25
CA GLN A 397 -3.88 17.59 7.27
C GLN A 397 -3.28 16.58 8.25
N HIS A 398 -1.95 16.65 8.42
CA HIS A 398 -1.20 15.88 9.40
C HIS A 398 -0.86 16.78 10.59
N THR A 399 -1.12 16.29 11.79
CA THR A 399 -0.97 17.11 13.02
C THR A 399 -0.17 16.40 14.10
N ARG A 400 0.19 15.13 13.89
CA ARG A 400 0.85 14.31 14.90
C ARG A 400 2.37 14.44 14.82
N ALA A 401 2.92 15.46 15.43
CA ALA A 401 4.36 15.60 15.64
C ALA A 401 4.84 14.56 16.67
N MET A 402 5.39 13.44 16.21
CA MET A 402 6.00 12.39 17.05
C MET A 402 7.46 12.19 16.64
N SER A 403 8.32 11.94 17.60
CA SER A 403 9.69 11.51 17.34
C SER A 403 9.77 9.99 17.14
N TYR A 404 10.87 9.52 16.54
CA TYR A 404 11.12 8.07 16.41
C TYR A 404 11.26 7.40 17.78
N ASP A 405 11.83 8.10 18.78
CA ASP A 405 12.00 7.59 20.15
C ASP A 405 10.65 7.36 20.85
N ASP A 406 9.63 8.16 20.54
CA ASP A 406 8.26 7.96 21.05
C ASP A 406 7.68 6.62 20.53
N ILE A 407 7.97 6.27 19.27
CA ILE A 407 7.54 4.98 18.71
C ILE A 407 8.28 3.83 19.39
N VAL A 408 9.62 3.92 19.50
CA VAL A 408 10.44 2.88 20.13
C VAL A 408 10.11 2.72 21.61
N GLY A 409 9.91 3.82 22.35
CA GLY A 409 9.45 3.82 23.75
C GLY A 409 8.08 3.14 23.89
N ASN A 410 7.18 3.41 22.97
CA ASN A 410 5.89 2.75 22.88
C ASN A 410 6.00 1.24 22.55
N VAL A 411 6.99 0.81 21.77
CA VAL A 411 7.25 -0.59 21.44
C VAL A 411 7.94 -1.30 22.62
N LYS A 412 8.95 -0.70 23.25
CA LYS A 412 9.67 -1.28 24.42
C LYS A 412 8.76 -1.51 25.61
N ASN A 413 7.81 -0.62 25.87
CA ASN A 413 6.80 -0.81 26.90
C ASN A 413 5.76 -1.90 26.57
N THR A 414 5.89 -2.59 25.41
CA THR A 414 4.91 -3.58 24.92
C THR A 414 5.52 -4.94 24.72
N THR A 415 6.82 -5.02 24.53
CA THR A 415 7.53 -6.25 24.26
C THR A 415 8.66 -6.41 25.25
N MET A 416 8.54 -7.35 26.17
CA MET A 416 9.70 -8.12 26.55
C MET A 416 10.25 -8.71 25.23
N GLY A 417 11.34 -8.10 24.73
CA GLY A 417 12.26 -8.72 23.79
C GLY A 417 11.79 -8.87 22.33
N ARG A 418 11.70 -7.80 21.59
CA ARG A 418 12.42 -7.79 20.32
C ARG A 418 13.80 -7.22 20.65
N ASP A 419 14.79 -8.10 20.68
CA ASP A 419 16.19 -7.72 20.65
C ASP A 419 16.44 -6.89 19.39
N VAL A 420 16.21 -5.59 19.47
CA VAL A 420 16.60 -4.59 18.46
C VAL A 420 18.12 -4.37 18.55
N SER A 421 18.77 -4.96 19.55
CA SER A 421 20.22 -4.79 19.81
C SER A 421 21.12 -5.91 19.25
N ASN A 422 20.57 -7.03 18.72
CA ASN A 422 21.40 -8.15 18.25
C ASN A 422 20.74 -8.92 17.09
N GLN A 423 20.60 -8.32 15.93
CA GLN A 423 20.57 -9.06 14.65
C GLN A 423 21.08 -8.18 13.49
#